data_727976c61858f4ef28db6387e065fc02
#
_entry.id   727976c61858f4ef28db6387e065fc02
#
_cell.length_a   1.000
_cell.length_b   1.000
_cell.length_c   1.000
_cell.angle_alpha   90.00
_cell.angle_beta   90.00
_cell.angle_gamma   90.00
#
_symmetry.space_group_name_H-M   'P 1'
#
loop_
_entity.id
_entity.type
_entity.pdbx_description
1 polymer ?
#
loop_
_entity_poly.entity_id
_entity_poly.type
_entity_poly.pdbx_seq_one_letter_code
_entity_poly.pdbx_strand_id
1 'polypeptide(L)'
;MAAETLGAADCSTSGCHGGAGDKSSQFVTWSQHDVHARSFAALTTSRSARMSEALSITDASVSPRCVVCHAPLATVDPALLGAGVEPSEGVSCVSCHNLPGGWIRGHTRSDWTHADRVSAGMRDLNDLYTRANTCVACHQNIDPEIVGTGHHPALVFEMDGQTQDEPRHWRDPAAGIGAQAWFVGQAVALREVSWALLNGRAEPARSVPVADSLSWLLDRSGLDFKEQPFGEAGNGPDALASTVEKADLLAKRAARSWDPSFAPTALRRLSSTGADFIPGASPHLVQASRADRLVLALDRLLSAMPAPSRPAGASQSLDRLFHLAQSQPDFDPAAFAKELSRFSGALGVSVSAGP
;
A
#
# COMPACT_ATOMS: atom_id res chain seq x y z
N MET A 1 -26.85 3.80 -24.33
CA MET A 1 -25.65 3.12 -24.82
C MET A 1 -24.69 3.02 -23.62
N ALA A 2 -24.16 1.84 -23.35
CA ALA A 2 -23.08 1.72 -22.34
C ALA A 2 -21.89 2.60 -22.79
N ALA A 3 -21.21 3.27 -21.85
CA ALA A 3 -20.02 4.04 -22.19
C ALA A 3 -18.92 3.06 -22.61
N GLU A 4 -18.30 3.31 -23.76
CA GLU A 4 -17.13 2.52 -24.18
C GLU A 4 -15.97 2.78 -23.23
N THR A 5 -15.23 1.72 -22.90
CA THR A 5 -14.01 1.82 -22.09
C THR A 5 -12.90 2.43 -22.93
N LEU A 6 -12.18 3.39 -22.39
CA LEU A 6 -11.05 4.05 -23.05
C LEU A 6 -9.72 3.40 -22.61
N GLY A 7 -8.76 3.34 -23.54
CA GLY A 7 -7.37 3.00 -23.26
C GLY A 7 -6.52 4.23 -22.93
N ALA A 8 -5.26 4.00 -22.57
CA ALA A 8 -4.33 5.09 -22.28
C ALA A 8 -4.08 5.97 -23.52
N ALA A 9 -4.11 5.40 -24.73
CA ALA A 9 -3.95 6.14 -25.98
C ALA A 9 -5.00 7.22 -26.17
N ASP A 10 -6.24 7.02 -25.71
CA ASP A 10 -7.33 8.01 -25.80
C ASP A 10 -7.06 9.26 -24.94
N CYS A 11 -6.20 9.14 -23.94
CA CYS A 11 -5.78 10.24 -23.07
C CYS A 11 -4.50 10.96 -23.57
N SER A 12 -3.83 10.43 -24.60
CA SER A 12 -2.44 10.76 -24.99
C SER A 12 -2.30 11.99 -25.90
N THR A 13 -3.39 12.62 -26.36
CA THR A 13 -3.28 13.75 -27.29
C THR A 13 -2.51 14.92 -26.65
N SER A 14 -1.73 15.65 -27.47
CA SER A 14 -0.89 16.77 -26.99
C SER A 14 -1.70 17.93 -26.38
N GLY A 15 -2.96 18.07 -26.75
CA GLY A 15 -3.87 19.06 -26.15
C GLY A 15 -4.49 18.60 -24.83
N CYS A 16 -4.30 17.33 -24.45
CA CYS A 16 -4.82 16.73 -23.23
C CYS A 16 -3.66 16.30 -22.31
N HIS A 17 -3.40 14.99 -22.17
CA HIS A 17 -2.42 14.47 -21.21
C HIS A 17 -1.09 14.02 -21.84
N GLY A 18 -0.94 14.10 -23.18
CA GLY A 18 0.29 13.78 -23.93
C GLY A 18 1.12 15.00 -24.33
N GLY A 19 0.80 16.18 -23.79
CA GLY A 19 1.54 17.42 -24.06
C GLY A 19 2.79 17.59 -23.21
N ALA A 20 3.45 18.73 -23.41
CA ALA A 20 4.62 19.12 -22.61
C ALA A 20 4.19 19.91 -21.35
N GLY A 21 4.95 19.75 -20.27
CA GLY A 21 4.78 20.48 -19.01
C GLY A 21 3.81 19.84 -18.02
N ASP A 22 3.90 20.25 -16.77
CA ASP A 22 3.29 19.62 -15.60
C ASP A 22 1.75 19.48 -15.63
N LYS A 23 1.08 20.23 -16.50
CA LYS A 23 -0.38 20.20 -16.60
C LYS A 23 -0.92 19.26 -17.68
N SER A 24 -0.05 18.75 -18.56
CA SER A 24 -0.45 17.97 -19.73
C SER A 24 0.48 16.80 -20.05
N SER A 25 1.44 16.48 -19.16
CA SER A 25 2.43 15.41 -19.37
C SER A 25 2.10 14.07 -18.66
N GLN A 26 0.88 13.88 -18.15
CA GLN A 26 0.51 12.72 -17.34
C GLN A 26 0.69 11.40 -18.10
N PHE A 27 0.27 11.35 -19.36
CA PHE A 27 0.48 10.18 -20.21
C PHE A 27 1.96 9.93 -20.48
N VAL A 28 2.75 10.99 -20.72
CA VAL A 28 4.20 10.88 -20.96
C VAL A 28 4.89 10.32 -19.70
N THR A 29 4.55 10.84 -18.52
CA THR A 29 5.07 10.36 -17.24
C THR A 29 4.73 8.89 -17.02
N TRP A 30 3.47 8.52 -17.18
CA TRP A 30 3.02 7.14 -17.06
C TRP A 30 3.73 6.21 -18.06
N SER A 31 3.70 6.51 -19.35
CA SER A 31 4.22 5.62 -20.38
C SER A 31 5.73 5.42 -20.35
N GLN A 32 6.50 6.44 -19.92
CA GLN A 32 7.95 6.41 -19.95
C GLN A 32 8.58 6.01 -18.61
N HIS A 33 7.96 6.37 -17.49
CA HIS A 33 8.59 6.26 -16.18
C HIS A 33 7.84 5.35 -15.21
N ASP A 34 6.51 5.18 -15.37
CA ASP A 34 5.73 4.39 -14.46
C ASP A 34 5.83 2.88 -14.77
N VAL A 35 6.08 2.08 -13.74
CA VAL A 35 6.15 0.61 -13.86
C VAL A 35 4.80 -0.01 -14.21
N HIS A 36 3.70 0.65 -13.88
CA HIS A 36 2.35 0.22 -14.19
C HIS A 36 2.10 0.12 -15.71
N ALA A 37 2.67 1.02 -16.51
CA ALA A 37 2.59 0.96 -17.97
C ALA A 37 3.25 -0.30 -18.57
N ARG A 38 4.16 -0.92 -17.83
CA ARG A 38 4.92 -2.11 -18.26
C ARG A 38 4.52 -3.38 -17.51
N SER A 39 3.48 -3.33 -16.68
CA SER A 39 3.07 -4.46 -15.84
C SER A 39 2.68 -5.69 -16.67
N PHE A 40 2.03 -5.51 -17.83
CA PHE A 40 1.74 -6.62 -18.75
C PHE A 40 3.01 -7.31 -19.28
N ALA A 41 4.07 -6.56 -19.57
CA ALA A 41 5.31 -7.12 -20.07
C ALA A 41 5.95 -8.13 -19.09
N ALA A 42 5.68 -8.00 -17.78
CA ALA A 42 6.11 -8.98 -16.80
C ALA A 42 5.52 -10.36 -17.06
N LEU A 43 4.31 -10.46 -17.64
CA LEU A 43 3.62 -11.71 -17.92
C LEU A 43 4.22 -12.47 -19.13
N THR A 44 5.00 -11.81 -19.98
CA THR A 44 5.62 -12.41 -21.19
C THR A 44 7.06 -12.85 -20.96
N THR A 45 7.55 -12.82 -19.73
CA THR A 45 8.92 -13.20 -19.38
C THR A 45 9.09 -14.71 -19.20
N SER A 46 10.35 -15.19 -19.30
CA SER A 46 10.69 -16.58 -18.98
C SER A 46 10.36 -16.97 -17.53
N ARG A 47 10.37 -16.00 -16.60
CA ARG A 47 9.92 -16.23 -15.22
C ARG A 47 8.44 -16.55 -15.18
N SER A 48 7.61 -15.76 -15.86
CA SER A 48 6.16 -15.99 -15.93
C SER A 48 5.81 -17.31 -16.64
N ALA A 49 6.58 -17.70 -17.65
CA ALA A 49 6.40 -19.02 -18.28
C ALA A 49 6.62 -20.16 -17.28
N ARG A 50 7.69 -20.10 -16.45
CA ARG A 50 7.91 -21.10 -15.38
C ARG A 50 6.81 -21.09 -14.32
N MET A 51 6.30 -19.90 -13.97
CA MET A 51 5.17 -19.77 -13.05
C MET A 51 3.90 -20.40 -13.63
N SER A 52 3.64 -20.18 -14.91
CA SER A 52 2.52 -20.80 -15.63
C SER A 52 2.60 -22.32 -15.61
N GLU A 53 3.78 -22.87 -15.87
CA GLU A 53 4.03 -24.31 -15.81
C GLU A 53 3.76 -24.86 -14.40
N ALA A 54 4.31 -24.23 -13.36
CA ALA A 54 4.12 -24.61 -11.96
C ALA A 54 2.64 -24.56 -11.53
N LEU A 55 1.88 -23.59 -12.02
CA LEU A 55 0.47 -23.38 -11.72
C LEU A 55 -0.47 -24.17 -12.66
N SER A 56 0.07 -24.93 -13.62
CA SER A 56 -0.70 -25.65 -14.65
C SER A 56 -1.65 -24.74 -15.44
N ILE A 57 -1.25 -23.49 -15.69
CA ILE A 57 -1.96 -22.54 -16.56
C ILE A 57 -1.24 -22.45 -17.91
N THR A 58 -1.99 -22.27 -18.99
CA THR A 58 -1.43 -22.29 -20.35
C THR A 58 -0.50 -21.10 -20.60
N ASP A 59 -0.93 -19.89 -20.23
CA ASP A 59 -0.21 -18.65 -20.49
C ASP A 59 -0.62 -17.58 -19.46
N ALA A 60 0.36 -16.98 -18.78
CA ALA A 60 0.13 -15.90 -17.83
C ALA A 60 -0.49 -14.66 -18.47
N SER A 61 -0.16 -14.39 -19.74
CA SER A 61 -0.61 -13.18 -20.45
C SER A 61 -2.10 -13.13 -20.77
N VAL A 62 -2.78 -14.28 -20.68
CA VAL A 62 -4.23 -14.40 -20.90
C VAL A 62 -4.96 -14.98 -19.69
N SER A 63 -4.24 -15.41 -18.66
CA SER A 63 -4.85 -15.96 -17.45
C SER A 63 -5.52 -14.90 -16.61
N PRO A 64 -6.83 -15.02 -16.29
CA PRO A 64 -7.53 -14.07 -15.41
C PRO A 64 -6.83 -13.90 -14.04
N ARG A 65 -6.13 -14.92 -13.56
CA ARG A 65 -5.39 -14.88 -12.29
C ARG A 65 -4.21 -13.90 -12.31
N CYS A 66 -3.67 -13.62 -13.50
CA CYS A 66 -2.51 -12.76 -13.70
C CYS A 66 -2.93 -11.38 -14.23
N VAL A 67 -3.75 -11.35 -15.28
CA VAL A 67 -4.13 -10.08 -15.94
C VAL A 67 -4.98 -9.17 -15.06
N VAL A 68 -5.69 -9.70 -14.07
CA VAL A 68 -6.48 -8.88 -13.14
C VAL A 68 -5.64 -7.79 -12.43
N CYS A 69 -4.35 -8.04 -12.20
CA CYS A 69 -3.41 -7.08 -11.62
C CYS A 69 -2.48 -6.46 -12.68
N HIS A 70 -2.03 -7.26 -13.66
CA HIS A 70 -1.01 -6.83 -14.61
C HIS A 70 -1.54 -6.19 -15.90
N ALA A 71 -2.81 -6.41 -16.23
CA ALA A 71 -3.49 -5.82 -17.38
C ALA A 71 -5.01 -5.79 -17.13
N PRO A 72 -5.53 -4.97 -16.21
CA PRO A 72 -6.94 -5.03 -15.80
C PRO A 72 -7.95 -4.88 -16.94
N LEU A 73 -7.60 -4.17 -18.01
CA LEU A 73 -8.47 -4.05 -19.20
C LEU A 73 -8.69 -5.40 -19.92
N ALA A 74 -7.79 -6.35 -19.79
CA ALA A 74 -7.98 -7.71 -20.33
C ALA A 74 -9.11 -8.49 -19.63
N THR A 75 -9.61 -8.01 -18.48
CA THR A 75 -10.76 -8.57 -17.77
C THR A 75 -12.09 -7.93 -18.13
N VAL A 76 -12.08 -6.85 -18.91
CA VAL A 76 -13.29 -6.16 -19.38
C VAL A 76 -13.87 -6.91 -20.57
N ASP A 77 -15.20 -7.00 -20.63
CA ASP A 77 -15.88 -7.58 -21.79
C ASP A 77 -15.42 -6.86 -23.08
N PRO A 78 -14.89 -7.59 -24.08
CA PRO A 78 -14.43 -6.99 -25.34
C PRO A 78 -15.49 -6.12 -26.04
N ALA A 79 -16.77 -6.42 -25.86
CA ALA A 79 -17.87 -5.60 -26.39
C ALA A 79 -17.99 -4.22 -25.75
N LEU A 80 -17.37 -4.01 -24.59
CA LEU A 80 -17.34 -2.73 -23.87
C LEU A 80 -16.04 -1.97 -24.10
N LEU A 81 -15.06 -2.55 -24.78
CA LEU A 81 -13.81 -1.84 -25.11
C LEU A 81 -14.03 -0.92 -26.30
N GLY A 82 -13.52 0.29 -26.20
CA GLY A 82 -13.53 1.26 -27.32
C GLY A 82 -12.60 0.81 -28.45
N ALA A 83 -12.83 1.35 -29.63
CA ALA A 83 -12.02 1.06 -30.81
C ALA A 83 -10.55 1.48 -30.56
N GLY A 84 -9.60 0.55 -30.72
CA GLY A 84 -8.16 0.82 -30.53
C GLY A 84 -7.68 0.71 -29.08
N VAL A 85 -8.52 0.29 -28.15
CA VAL A 85 -8.07 -0.05 -26.78
C VAL A 85 -7.26 -1.33 -26.83
N GLU A 86 -6.04 -1.29 -26.27
CA GLU A 86 -5.15 -2.42 -26.16
C GLU A 86 -5.27 -3.06 -24.78
N PRO A 87 -5.93 -4.23 -24.64
CA PRO A 87 -6.08 -4.87 -23.32
C PRO A 87 -4.75 -5.17 -22.62
N SER A 88 -3.65 -5.24 -23.40
CA SER A 88 -2.28 -5.48 -22.91
C SER A 88 -1.50 -4.23 -22.49
N GLU A 89 -2.14 -3.07 -22.39
CA GLU A 89 -1.45 -1.80 -22.08
C GLU A 89 -0.95 -1.68 -20.62
N GLY A 90 -1.10 -2.73 -19.82
CA GLY A 90 -0.73 -2.73 -18.41
C GLY A 90 -1.83 -2.14 -17.51
N VAL A 91 -1.43 -1.60 -16.35
CA VAL A 91 -2.33 -0.87 -15.46
C VAL A 91 -2.42 0.57 -15.96
N SER A 92 -3.52 0.88 -16.64
CA SER A 92 -3.69 2.15 -17.35
C SER A 92 -4.46 3.20 -16.53
N CYS A 93 -4.63 4.37 -17.12
CA CYS A 93 -5.31 5.54 -16.52
C CYS A 93 -6.66 5.16 -15.89
N VAL A 94 -7.48 4.40 -16.59
CA VAL A 94 -8.83 4.04 -16.13
C VAL A 94 -8.82 3.05 -14.96
N SER A 95 -7.73 2.30 -14.76
CA SER A 95 -7.59 1.40 -13.62
C SER A 95 -7.55 2.17 -12.29
N CYS A 96 -6.94 3.37 -12.31
CA CYS A 96 -6.88 4.28 -11.16
C CYS A 96 -8.05 5.28 -11.15
N HIS A 97 -8.35 5.93 -12.28
CA HIS A 97 -9.33 7.02 -12.35
C HIS A 97 -10.78 6.58 -12.57
N ASN A 98 -11.04 5.29 -12.67
CA ASN A 98 -12.31 4.66 -13.01
C ASN A 98 -12.63 4.72 -14.52
N LEU A 99 -13.48 3.79 -14.95
CA LEU A 99 -13.94 3.71 -16.33
C LEU A 99 -14.61 5.02 -16.75
N PRO A 100 -14.41 5.45 -18.00
CA PRO A 100 -15.01 6.67 -18.50
C PRO A 100 -16.53 6.52 -18.54
N GLY A 101 -17.19 7.44 -17.87
CA GLY A 101 -18.62 7.52 -17.78
C GLY A 101 -19.05 8.96 -18.00
N GLY A 102 -19.94 9.44 -17.14
CA GLY A 102 -20.38 10.82 -17.18
C GLY A 102 -19.29 11.87 -17.02
N TRP A 103 -18.16 11.50 -16.38
CA TRP A 103 -17.09 12.44 -16.09
C TRP A 103 -16.18 12.76 -17.28
N ILE A 104 -15.99 11.86 -18.25
CA ILE A 104 -14.96 12.04 -19.30
C ILE A 104 -15.20 13.27 -20.18
N ARG A 105 -16.45 13.57 -20.53
CA ARG A 105 -16.77 14.75 -21.34
C ARG A 105 -16.74 16.04 -20.54
N GLY A 106 -17.05 15.96 -19.24
CA GLY A 106 -17.17 17.11 -18.37
C GLY A 106 -15.86 17.53 -17.71
N HIS A 107 -14.87 16.61 -17.55
CA HIS A 107 -13.68 16.89 -16.75
C HIS A 107 -12.78 18.01 -17.31
N THR A 108 -12.88 18.32 -18.60
CA THR A 108 -12.16 19.41 -19.25
C THR A 108 -12.86 20.77 -19.13
N ARG A 109 -14.06 20.83 -18.61
CA ARG A 109 -14.83 22.07 -18.46
C ARG A 109 -14.24 22.92 -17.36
N SER A 110 -14.06 24.21 -17.63
CA SER A 110 -13.52 25.18 -16.68
C SER A 110 -14.48 25.51 -15.52
N ASP A 111 -15.78 25.25 -15.71
CA ASP A 111 -16.83 25.46 -14.70
C ASP A 111 -17.08 24.23 -13.81
N TRP A 112 -16.40 23.09 -14.07
CA TRP A 112 -16.48 21.91 -13.23
C TRP A 112 -15.45 21.96 -12.09
N THR A 113 -15.94 21.78 -10.89
CA THR A 113 -15.10 21.58 -9.69
C THR A 113 -14.58 20.13 -9.62
N HIS A 114 -13.70 19.86 -8.67
CA HIS A 114 -13.29 18.48 -8.35
C HIS A 114 -14.51 17.62 -7.95
N ALA A 115 -15.40 18.17 -7.11
CA ALA A 115 -16.60 17.47 -6.65
C ALA A 115 -17.54 17.11 -7.82
N ASP A 116 -17.66 17.97 -8.83
CA ASP A 116 -18.49 17.68 -10.01
C ASP A 116 -17.94 16.49 -10.80
N ARG A 117 -16.60 16.39 -10.93
CA ARG A 117 -15.94 15.26 -11.60
C ARG A 117 -16.16 13.95 -10.85
N VAL A 118 -16.00 13.98 -9.52
CA VAL A 118 -16.23 12.82 -8.64
C VAL A 118 -17.72 12.40 -8.69
N SER A 119 -18.64 13.34 -8.61
CA SER A 119 -20.08 13.07 -8.70
C SER A 119 -20.50 12.48 -10.05
N ALA A 120 -19.76 12.81 -11.12
CA ALA A 120 -19.95 12.25 -12.45
C ALA A 120 -19.29 10.87 -12.65
N GLY A 121 -18.61 10.32 -11.62
CA GLY A 121 -18.08 8.97 -11.60
C GLY A 121 -16.55 8.87 -11.70
N MET A 122 -15.80 9.97 -11.72
CA MET A 122 -14.34 9.94 -11.59
C MET A 122 -13.97 9.47 -10.17
N ARG A 123 -13.00 8.54 -10.05
CA ARG A 123 -12.55 8.09 -8.74
C ARG A 123 -11.80 9.20 -8.02
N ASP A 124 -12.17 9.48 -6.77
CA ASP A 124 -11.52 10.48 -5.94
C ASP A 124 -10.23 9.94 -5.32
N LEU A 125 -9.12 10.06 -6.04
CA LEU A 125 -7.80 9.66 -5.53
C LEU A 125 -7.18 10.69 -4.58
N ASN A 126 -7.81 11.87 -4.39
CA ASN A 126 -7.44 12.81 -3.34
C ASN A 126 -7.93 12.35 -1.96
N ASP A 127 -9.01 11.57 -1.92
CA ASP A 127 -9.43 10.87 -0.70
C ASP A 127 -8.51 9.67 -0.45
N LEU A 128 -7.79 9.71 0.67
CA LEU A 128 -6.79 8.69 0.99
C LEU A 128 -7.39 7.30 1.22
N TYR A 129 -8.61 7.21 1.71
CA TYR A 129 -9.30 5.93 1.87
C TYR A 129 -9.60 5.32 0.50
N THR A 130 -10.10 6.11 -0.44
CA THR A 130 -10.36 5.69 -1.82
C THR A 130 -9.06 5.30 -2.53
N ARG A 131 -7.99 6.09 -2.37
CA ARG A 131 -6.65 5.79 -2.92
C ARG A 131 -6.12 4.45 -2.38
N ALA A 132 -6.15 4.25 -1.05
CA ALA A 132 -5.70 3.01 -0.43
C ALA A 132 -6.47 1.79 -0.95
N ASN A 133 -7.80 1.90 -1.08
CA ASN A 133 -8.63 0.82 -1.65
C ASN A 133 -8.30 0.52 -3.12
N THR A 134 -7.92 1.53 -3.88
CA THR A 134 -7.52 1.35 -5.29
C THR A 134 -6.19 0.59 -5.39
N CYS A 135 -5.20 0.97 -4.60
CA CYS A 135 -3.86 0.38 -4.65
C CYS A 135 -3.84 -1.04 -4.05
N VAL A 136 -4.47 -1.24 -2.87
CA VAL A 136 -4.44 -2.51 -2.14
C VAL A 136 -5.06 -3.67 -2.93
N ALA A 137 -5.95 -3.38 -3.86
CA ALA A 137 -6.61 -4.37 -4.71
C ALA A 137 -5.63 -5.27 -5.49
N CYS A 138 -4.44 -4.72 -5.83
CA CYS A 138 -3.39 -5.45 -6.54
C CYS A 138 -2.14 -5.65 -5.67
N HIS A 139 -1.95 -4.86 -4.60
CA HIS A 139 -0.69 -4.80 -3.88
C HIS A 139 -0.64 -5.59 -2.57
N GLN A 140 -1.67 -6.36 -2.21
CA GLN A 140 -1.64 -7.13 -0.96
C GLN A 140 -2.15 -8.56 -1.09
N ASN A 141 -3.44 -8.75 -1.34
CA ASN A 141 -4.05 -10.08 -1.31
C ASN A 141 -3.84 -10.79 -2.63
N ILE A 142 -2.81 -11.60 -2.71
CA ILE A 142 -2.55 -12.49 -3.84
C ILE A 142 -2.97 -13.91 -3.47
N ASP A 143 -3.51 -14.65 -4.43
CA ASP A 143 -3.89 -16.04 -4.27
C ASP A 143 -2.70 -16.86 -3.71
N PRO A 144 -2.90 -17.59 -2.58
CA PRO A 144 -1.85 -18.35 -1.91
C PRO A 144 -1.11 -19.34 -2.82
N GLU A 145 -1.81 -19.93 -3.81
CA GLU A 145 -1.20 -20.84 -4.76
C GLU A 145 -0.24 -20.12 -5.72
N ILE A 146 -0.55 -18.87 -6.10
CA ILE A 146 0.34 -18.06 -6.95
C ILE A 146 1.65 -17.76 -6.18
N VAL A 147 1.58 -17.50 -4.87
CA VAL A 147 2.78 -17.28 -4.05
C VAL A 147 3.50 -18.59 -3.75
N GLY A 148 2.78 -19.61 -3.31
CA GLY A 148 3.35 -20.90 -2.88
C GLY A 148 3.90 -21.71 -4.05
N THR A 149 3.03 -22.13 -4.95
CA THR A 149 3.36 -22.99 -6.09
C THR A 149 3.96 -22.20 -7.26
N GLY A 150 3.40 -21.01 -7.53
CA GLY A 150 3.87 -20.15 -8.62
C GLY A 150 5.15 -19.38 -8.32
N HIS A 151 5.58 -19.31 -7.05
CA HIS A 151 6.75 -18.54 -6.60
C HIS A 151 6.68 -17.05 -6.97
N HIS A 152 5.47 -16.47 -6.98
CA HIS A 152 5.31 -15.02 -7.07
C HIS A 152 5.86 -14.38 -5.79
N PRO A 153 6.57 -13.25 -5.87
CA PRO A 153 6.99 -12.53 -4.68
C PRO A 153 5.81 -12.21 -3.77
N ALA A 154 5.99 -12.34 -2.47
CA ALA A 154 5.01 -11.84 -1.52
C ALA A 154 4.86 -10.32 -1.68
N LEU A 155 3.63 -9.84 -1.57
CA LEU A 155 3.34 -8.41 -1.67
C LEU A 155 3.26 -7.81 -0.27
N VAL A 156 3.84 -6.62 -0.13
CA VAL A 156 3.76 -5.79 1.07
C VAL A 156 3.12 -4.48 0.66
N PHE A 157 1.89 -4.24 1.13
CA PHE A 157 1.23 -2.98 0.89
C PHE A 157 1.72 -1.92 1.87
N GLU A 158 2.31 -0.87 1.32
CA GLU A 158 2.77 0.32 2.03
C GLU A 158 2.48 1.54 1.17
N MET A 159 1.28 2.13 1.35
CA MET A 159 0.74 3.13 0.43
C MET A 159 1.63 4.37 0.29
N ASP A 160 2.17 4.89 1.39
CA ASP A 160 2.97 6.12 1.33
C ASP A 160 4.28 5.89 0.57
N GLY A 161 5.01 4.81 0.87
CA GLY A 161 6.25 4.47 0.18
C GLY A 161 6.02 4.23 -1.30
N GLN A 162 5.04 3.38 -1.64
CA GLN A 162 4.70 3.09 -3.04
C GLN A 162 4.30 4.36 -3.80
N THR A 163 3.52 5.26 -3.18
CA THR A 163 3.15 6.54 -3.78
C THR A 163 4.33 7.50 -3.94
N GLN A 164 5.36 7.41 -3.09
CA GLN A 164 6.58 8.21 -3.25
C GLN A 164 7.49 7.70 -4.36
N ASP A 165 7.53 6.39 -4.57
CA ASP A 165 8.32 5.75 -5.62
C ASP A 165 7.66 5.86 -7.01
N GLU A 166 6.35 6.10 -7.06
CA GLU A 166 5.60 6.27 -8.29
C GLU A 166 5.92 7.63 -8.95
N PRO A 167 6.21 7.69 -10.27
CA PRO A 167 6.45 8.94 -10.98
C PRO A 167 5.24 9.85 -10.91
N ARG A 168 5.38 10.98 -10.22
CA ARG A 168 4.26 11.87 -9.92
C ARG A 168 3.72 12.54 -11.17
N HIS A 169 2.45 12.28 -11.45
CA HIS A 169 1.64 12.99 -12.44
C HIS A 169 0.41 13.66 -11.80
N TRP A 170 0.41 13.80 -10.49
CA TRP A 170 -0.62 14.46 -9.67
C TRP A 170 0.00 15.42 -8.66
N ARG A 171 -0.85 16.19 -8.00
CA ARG A 171 -0.48 17.07 -6.89
C ARG A 171 -1.32 16.70 -5.67
N ASP A 172 -0.66 16.42 -4.58
CA ASP A 172 -1.37 16.22 -3.32
C ASP A 172 -1.93 17.56 -2.81
N PRO A 173 -3.17 17.55 -2.28
CA PRO A 173 -3.84 18.78 -1.87
C PRO A 173 -3.21 19.46 -0.64
N ALA A 174 -2.45 18.73 0.17
CA ALA A 174 -1.81 19.24 1.38
C ALA A 174 -0.35 18.80 1.50
N ALA A 175 0.49 19.69 2.02
CA ALA A 175 1.85 19.34 2.43
C ALA A 175 1.79 18.42 3.65
N GLY A 176 2.70 17.43 3.72
CA GLY A 176 2.82 16.53 4.88
C GLY A 176 1.79 15.39 4.93
N ILE A 177 1.14 15.11 3.82
CA ILE A 177 0.13 14.04 3.71
C ILE A 177 0.71 12.62 3.96
N GLY A 178 2.05 12.44 3.89
CA GLY A 178 2.70 11.13 3.94
C GLY A 178 2.38 10.32 5.19
N ALA A 179 2.46 10.92 6.38
CA ALA A 179 2.13 10.20 7.62
C ALA A 179 0.66 9.80 7.69
N GLN A 180 -0.25 10.63 7.19
CA GLN A 180 -1.67 10.31 7.07
C GLN A 180 -1.89 9.17 6.07
N ALA A 181 -1.26 9.26 4.89
CA ALA A 181 -1.31 8.22 3.85
C ALA A 181 -0.76 6.89 4.37
N TRP A 182 0.39 6.92 5.06
CA TRP A 182 0.96 5.74 5.72
C TRP A 182 -0.06 5.09 6.65
N PHE A 183 -0.66 5.86 7.58
CA PHE A 183 -1.57 5.31 8.58
C PHE A 183 -2.85 4.73 7.95
N VAL A 184 -3.46 5.45 7.02
CA VAL A 184 -4.63 4.96 6.27
C VAL A 184 -4.29 3.67 5.52
N GLY A 185 -3.11 3.62 4.89
CA GLY A 185 -2.61 2.42 4.21
C GLY A 185 -2.47 1.22 5.15
N GLN A 186 -1.88 1.40 6.35
CA GLN A 186 -1.74 0.30 7.32
C GLN A 186 -3.10 -0.21 7.83
N ALA A 187 -4.05 0.69 8.08
CA ALA A 187 -5.40 0.29 8.49
C ALA A 187 -6.14 -0.48 7.39
N VAL A 188 -6.04 -0.03 6.13
CA VAL A 188 -6.59 -0.76 4.97
C VAL A 188 -5.88 -2.11 4.80
N ALA A 189 -4.55 -2.18 4.95
CA ALA A 189 -3.80 -3.43 4.90
C ALA A 189 -4.27 -4.44 5.94
N LEU A 190 -4.48 -3.99 7.18
CA LEU A 190 -5.01 -4.84 8.26
C LEU A 190 -6.40 -5.38 7.92
N ARG A 191 -7.30 -4.50 7.43
CA ARG A 191 -8.63 -4.92 6.97
C ARG A 191 -8.55 -6.02 5.93
N GLU A 192 -7.73 -5.84 4.91
CA GLU A 192 -7.64 -6.76 3.78
C GLU A 192 -7.04 -8.12 4.16
N VAL A 193 -5.97 -8.14 4.95
CA VAL A 193 -5.38 -9.43 5.38
C VAL A 193 -6.32 -10.17 6.32
N SER A 194 -7.02 -9.47 7.21
CA SER A 194 -8.01 -10.06 8.11
C SER A 194 -9.22 -10.60 7.35
N TRP A 195 -9.69 -9.86 6.33
CA TRP A 195 -10.77 -10.31 5.45
C TRP A 195 -10.36 -11.57 4.66
N ALA A 196 -9.13 -11.61 4.14
CA ALA A 196 -8.63 -12.75 3.40
C ALA A 196 -8.53 -14.01 4.30
N LEU A 197 -8.07 -13.85 5.54
CA LEU A 197 -8.04 -14.93 6.54
C LEU A 197 -9.47 -15.41 6.88
N LEU A 198 -10.38 -14.49 7.13
CA LEU A 198 -11.79 -14.78 7.47
C LEU A 198 -12.48 -15.59 6.36
N ASN A 199 -12.17 -15.31 5.11
CA ASN A 199 -12.81 -15.93 3.94
C ASN A 199 -12.00 -17.11 3.36
N GLY A 200 -10.96 -17.59 4.06
CA GLY A 200 -10.13 -18.72 3.60
C GLY A 200 -9.37 -18.43 2.29
N ARG A 201 -9.09 -17.15 2.01
CA ARG A 201 -8.36 -16.69 0.83
C ARG A 201 -6.90 -16.33 1.10
N ALA A 202 -6.40 -16.64 2.29
CA ALA A 202 -5.03 -16.42 2.69
C ALA A 202 -4.45 -17.69 3.32
N GLU A 203 -3.14 -17.90 3.15
CA GLU A 203 -2.42 -18.95 3.85
C GLU A 203 -2.17 -18.51 5.30
N PRO A 204 -2.70 -19.20 6.31
CA PRO A 204 -2.60 -18.74 7.71
C PRO A 204 -1.14 -18.59 8.19
N ALA A 205 -0.25 -19.52 7.83
CA ALA A 205 1.14 -19.48 8.27
C ALA A 205 1.88 -18.19 7.87
N ARG A 206 1.50 -17.57 6.76
CA ARG A 206 2.06 -16.30 6.27
C ARG A 206 1.26 -15.10 6.72
N SER A 207 -0.06 -15.21 6.71
CA SER A 207 -0.95 -14.05 6.85
C SER A 207 -1.27 -13.70 8.31
N VAL A 208 -1.24 -14.68 9.22
CA VAL A 208 -1.45 -14.44 10.66
C VAL A 208 -0.34 -13.56 11.25
N PRO A 209 0.96 -13.80 11.00
CA PRO A 209 2.02 -12.88 11.45
C PRO A 209 1.88 -11.47 10.89
N VAL A 210 1.40 -11.31 9.65
CA VAL A 210 1.15 -10.01 9.03
C VAL A 210 -0.02 -9.28 9.71
N ALA A 211 -1.14 -9.97 9.93
CA ALA A 211 -2.29 -9.38 10.63
C ALA A 211 -1.96 -8.97 12.07
N ASP A 212 -1.21 -9.82 12.80
CA ASP A 212 -0.69 -9.49 14.13
C ASP A 212 0.19 -8.24 14.10
N SER A 213 1.16 -8.19 13.18
CA SER A 213 2.09 -7.08 13.06
C SER A 213 1.39 -5.76 12.76
N LEU A 214 0.39 -5.77 11.89
CA LEU A 214 -0.39 -4.58 11.57
C LEU A 214 -1.26 -4.12 12.73
N SER A 215 -1.93 -5.05 13.43
CA SER A 215 -2.68 -4.74 14.65
C SER A 215 -1.78 -4.13 15.71
N TRP A 216 -0.65 -4.80 15.99
CA TRP A 216 0.35 -4.33 16.94
C TRP A 216 0.89 -2.94 16.57
N LEU A 217 1.23 -2.72 15.29
CA LEU A 217 1.77 -1.44 14.80
C LEU A 217 0.78 -0.29 15.01
N LEU A 218 -0.48 -0.51 14.66
CA LEU A 218 -1.54 0.50 14.82
C LEU A 218 -1.80 0.81 16.30
N ASP A 219 -1.88 -0.20 17.16
CA ASP A 219 -2.04 -0.01 18.60
C ASP A 219 -0.86 0.73 19.23
N ARG A 220 0.38 0.36 18.87
CA ARG A 220 1.59 1.00 19.40
C ARG A 220 1.80 2.42 18.87
N SER A 221 1.27 2.76 17.70
CA SER A 221 1.33 4.12 17.15
C SER A 221 0.60 5.14 18.02
N GLY A 222 -0.42 4.70 18.77
CA GLY A 222 -1.11 5.51 19.77
C GLY A 222 -2.08 6.53 19.21
N LEU A 223 -2.67 6.27 18.05
CA LEU A 223 -3.85 7.00 17.62
C LEU A 223 -5.02 6.61 18.52
N ASP A 224 -5.36 7.52 19.43
CA ASP A 224 -6.50 7.36 20.33
C ASP A 224 -7.79 7.78 19.62
N PHE A 225 -8.38 6.85 18.90
CA PHE A 225 -9.71 7.04 18.33
C PHE A 225 -10.85 6.68 19.32
N LYS A 226 -10.58 6.60 20.63
CA LYS A 226 -11.53 6.18 21.67
C LYS A 226 -12.12 4.79 21.42
N GLU A 227 -11.47 4.00 20.62
CA GLU A 227 -11.83 2.61 20.34
C GLU A 227 -10.94 1.67 21.15
N GLN A 228 -11.46 0.49 21.46
CA GLN A 228 -10.66 -0.53 22.11
C GLN A 228 -9.50 -0.93 21.18
N PRO A 229 -8.28 -1.14 21.71
CA PRO A 229 -7.17 -1.69 20.96
C PRO A 229 -7.59 -2.92 20.17
N PHE A 230 -6.92 -3.20 19.07
CA PHE A 230 -7.17 -4.43 18.31
C PHE A 230 -6.90 -5.67 19.18
N GLY A 231 -6.01 -5.52 20.18
CA GLY A 231 -5.58 -6.62 21.04
C GLY A 231 -4.67 -7.59 20.31
N GLU A 232 -4.34 -8.70 20.95
CA GLU A 232 -3.72 -9.81 20.25
C GLU A 232 -4.71 -10.30 19.18
N ALA A 233 -4.26 -10.35 17.92
CA ALA A 233 -5.10 -10.76 16.81
C ALA A 233 -5.61 -12.19 17.07
N GLY A 234 -6.85 -12.29 17.53
CA GLY A 234 -7.51 -13.58 17.63
C GLY A 234 -7.71 -14.14 16.22
N ASN A 235 -7.36 -15.40 16.00
CA ASN A 235 -7.49 -16.04 14.70
C ASN A 235 -8.89 -16.69 14.50
N GLY A 236 -9.81 -16.50 15.45
CA GLY A 236 -11.18 -16.98 15.32
C GLY A 236 -12.02 -16.07 14.40
N PRO A 237 -13.07 -16.64 13.76
CA PRO A 237 -13.90 -15.89 12.81
C PRO A 237 -14.46 -14.58 13.36
N ASP A 238 -14.95 -14.57 14.60
CA ASP A 238 -15.53 -13.38 15.23
C ASP A 238 -14.48 -12.29 15.48
N ALA A 239 -13.27 -12.69 15.89
CA ALA A 239 -12.17 -11.75 16.11
C ALA A 239 -11.70 -11.15 14.78
N LEU A 240 -11.58 -11.95 13.73
CA LEU A 240 -11.23 -11.48 12.39
C LEU A 240 -12.30 -10.53 11.82
N ALA A 241 -13.59 -10.87 11.96
CA ALA A 241 -14.69 -10.01 11.53
C ALA A 241 -14.68 -8.66 12.26
N SER A 242 -14.49 -8.67 13.58
CA SER A 242 -14.35 -7.45 14.40
C SER A 242 -13.13 -6.62 13.96
N THR A 243 -12.00 -7.27 13.63
CA THR A 243 -10.79 -6.58 13.15
C THR A 243 -11.04 -5.92 11.79
N VAL A 244 -11.73 -6.59 10.87
CA VAL A 244 -12.12 -6.01 9.57
C VAL A 244 -12.93 -4.73 9.76
N GLU A 245 -13.96 -4.76 10.59
CA GLU A 245 -14.82 -3.60 10.83
C GLU A 245 -14.07 -2.44 11.51
N LYS A 246 -13.30 -2.72 12.55
CA LYS A 246 -12.51 -1.71 13.27
C LYS A 246 -11.46 -1.06 12.36
N ALA A 247 -10.73 -1.86 11.58
CA ALA A 247 -9.70 -1.37 10.68
C ALA A 247 -10.30 -0.50 9.56
N ASP A 248 -11.47 -0.87 9.03
CA ASP A 248 -12.18 -0.07 8.03
C ASP A 248 -12.64 1.29 8.59
N LEU A 249 -13.22 1.29 9.77
CA LEU A 249 -13.63 2.52 10.47
C LEU A 249 -12.43 3.41 10.76
N LEU A 250 -11.32 2.83 11.21
CA LEU A 250 -10.08 3.52 11.51
C LEU A 250 -9.52 4.21 10.25
N ALA A 251 -9.45 3.49 9.12
CA ALA A 251 -9.00 4.05 7.85
C ALA A 251 -9.86 5.23 7.39
N LYS A 252 -11.20 5.07 7.44
CA LYS A 252 -12.15 6.14 7.08
C LYS A 252 -12.00 7.38 7.96
N ARG A 253 -11.81 7.21 9.25
CA ARG A 253 -11.62 8.33 10.19
C ARG A 253 -10.31 9.03 9.94
N ALA A 254 -9.21 8.29 9.84
CA ALA A 254 -7.89 8.85 9.57
C ALA A 254 -7.84 9.61 8.23
N ALA A 255 -8.54 9.15 7.21
CA ALA A 255 -8.63 9.85 5.93
C ALA A 255 -9.36 11.20 6.03
N ARG A 256 -10.37 11.30 6.90
CA ARG A 256 -11.22 12.50 7.02
C ARG A 256 -10.70 13.51 8.05
N SER A 257 -10.07 13.03 9.11
CA SER A 257 -9.63 13.85 10.24
C SER A 257 -8.24 13.43 10.66
N TRP A 258 -7.27 14.33 10.50
CA TRP A 258 -5.87 14.08 10.78
C TRP A 258 -5.27 15.19 11.62
N ASP A 259 -4.56 14.79 12.68
CA ASP A 259 -3.77 15.70 13.51
C ASP A 259 -2.29 15.63 13.06
N PRO A 260 -1.69 16.70 12.54
CA PRO A 260 -0.29 16.70 12.14
C PRO A 260 0.70 16.37 13.27
N SER A 261 0.31 16.57 14.54
CA SER A 261 1.15 16.22 15.71
C SER A 261 1.29 14.71 15.93
N PHE A 262 0.49 13.91 15.22
CA PHE A 262 0.53 12.47 15.31
C PHE A 262 1.89 11.88 14.89
N ALA A 263 2.46 12.32 13.76
CA ALA A 263 3.67 11.72 13.22
C ALA A 263 4.84 11.71 14.21
N PRO A 264 5.24 12.84 14.85
CA PRO A 264 6.31 12.81 15.84
C PRO A 264 5.94 12.02 17.11
N THR A 265 4.66 11.95 17.45
CA THR A 265 4.19 11.19 18.62
C THR A 265 4.27 9.69 18.34
N ALA A 266 3.77 9.23 17.20
CA ALA A 266 3.86 7.84 16.76
C ALA A 266 5.31 7.38 16.61
N LEU A 267 6.18 8.21 16.02
CA LEU A 267 7.60 7.91 15.89
C LEU A 267 8.26 7.64 17.25
N ARG A 268 8.01 8.50 18.25
CA ARG A 268 8.53 8.28 19.63
C ARG A 268 7.97 7.02 20.27
N ARG A 269 6.67 6.77 20.16
CA ARG A 269 6.04 5.56 20.73
C ARG A 269 6.57 4.29 20.11
N LEU A 270 6.60 4.23 18.79
CA LEU A 270 7.09 3.06 18.04
C LEU A 270 8.58 2.81 18.29
N SER A 271 9.41 3.86 18.39
CA SER A 271 10.83 3.69 18.73
C SER A 271 11.09 3.16 20.14
N SER A 272 10.08 3.20 21.02
CA SER A 272 10.19 2.74 22.41
C SER A 272 9.70 1.28 22.61
N THR A 273 9.36 0.56 21.54
CA THR A 273 8.78 -0.79 21.62
C THR A 273 9.82 -1.91 21.76
N GLY A 274 11.04 -1.61 22.16
CA GLY A 274 12.15 -2.59 22.29
C GLY A 274 11.81 -3.82 23.14
N ALA A 275 10.97 -3.67 24.17
CA ALA A 275 10.52 -4.77 25.02
C ALA A 275 9.68 -5.83 24.26
N ASP A 276 9.07 -5.47 23.13
CA ASP A 276 8.29 -6.40 22.31
C ASP A 276 9.18 -7.34 21.45
N PHE A 277 10.51 -7.09 21.43
CA PHE A 277 11.52 -7.85 20.67
C PHE A 277 12.51 -8.61 21.56
N ILE A 278 12.15 -8.89 22.80
CA ILE A 278 12.96 -9.76 23.65
C ILE A 278 12.62 -11.25 23.42
N PRO A 279 13.57 -12.17 23.64
CA PRO A 279 13.30 -13.60 23.53
C PRO A 279 12.09 -14.03 24.37
N GLY A 280 11.13 -14.70 23.75
CA GLY A 280 9.93 -15.20 24.41
C GLY A 280 8.75 -14.21 24.52
N ALA A 281 8.91 -12.95 24.14
CA ALA A 281 7.79 -11.99 24.14
C ALA A 281 6.66 -12.37 23.13
N SER A 282 7.05 -12.96 22.00
CA SER A 282 6.13 -13.47 20.97
C SER A 282 6.85 -14.55 20.13
N PRO A 283 6.12 -15.35 19.33
CA PRO A 283 6.75 -16.27 18.39
C PRO A 283 7.73 -15.55 17.45
N HIS A 284 8.82 -16.23 17.09
CA HIS A 284 9.90 -15.63 16.29
C HIS A 284 9.41 -15.02 14.97
N LEU A 285 8.56 -15.71 14.22
CA LEU A 285 7.98 -15.21 12.97
C LEU A 285 7.14 -13.94 13.16
N VAL A 286 6.45 -13.82 14.29
CA VAL A 286 5.69 -12.62 14.63
C VAL A 286 6.61 -11.46 14.92
N GLN A 287 7.67 -11.68 15.70
CA GLN A 287 8.67 -10.62 15.99
C GLN A 287 9.37 -10.16 14.72
N ALA A 288 9.74 -11.07 13.83
CA ALA A 288 10.34 -10.75 12.54
C ALA A 288 9.37 -9.91 11.66
N SER A 289 8.11 -10.32 11.57
CA SER A 289 7.08 -9.58 10.83
C SER A 289 6.80 -8.20 11.44
N ARG A 290 6.80 -8.07 12.77
CA ARG A 290 6.69 -6.77 13.46
C ARG A 290 7.90 -5.88 13.16
N ALA A 291 9.11 -6.44 13.12
CA ALA A 291 10.34 -5.69 12.80
C ALA A 291 10.29 -5.14 11.37
N ASP A 292 9.89 -5.95 10.38
CA ASP A 292 9.73 -5.52 8.99
C ASP A 292 8.76 -4.33 8.86
N ARG A 293 7.61 -4.41 9.53
CA ARG A 293 6.63 -3.32 9.51
C ARG A 293 7.08 -2.09 10.29
N LEU A 294 7.78 -2.30 11.40
CA LEU A 294 8.27 -1.22 12.25
C LEU A 294 9.31 -0.36 11.53
N VAL A 295 10.29 -0.98 10.84
CA VAL A 295 11.34 -0.19 10.16
C VAL A 295 10.77 0.67 9.05
N LEU A 296 9.78 0.17 8.29
CA LEU A 296 9.05 0.95 7.31
C LEU A 296 8.27 2.11 7.95
N ALA A 297 7.59 1.86 9.07
CA ALA A 297 6.89 2.88 9.81
C ALA A 297 7.81 3.99 10.34
N LEU A 298 8.95 3.60 10.94
CA LEU A 298 9.93 4.56 11.44
C LEU A 298 10.50 5.43 10.31
N ASP A 299 10.79 4.84 9.15
CA ASP A 299 11.26 5.57 7.98
C ASP A 299 10.21 6.57 7.48
N ARG A 300 8.96 6.15 7.32
CA ARG A 300 7.87 7.03 6.85
C ARG A 300 7.60 8.18 7.81
N LEU A 301 7.54 7.90 9.11
CA LEU A 301 7.29 8.91 10.13
C LEU A 301 8.47 9.87 10.31
N LEU A 302 9.70 9.38 10.23
CA LEU A 302 10.90 10.21 10.24
C LEU A 302 10.95 11.12 8.99
N SER A 303 10.59 10.58 7.83
CA SER A 303 10.55 11.32 6.57
C SER A 303 9.45 12.40 6.55
N ALA A 304 8.37 12.22 7.29
CA ALA A 304 7.33 13.21 7.46
C ALA A 304 7.76 14.42 8.32
N MET A 305 8.85 14.29 9.08
CA MET A 305 9.41 15.43 9.85
C MET A 305 10.15 16.40 8.92
N PRO A 306 10.07 17.72 9.16
CA PRO A 306 10.89 18.70 8.44
C PRO A 306 12.38 18.35 8.56
N ALA A 307 13.12 18.44 7.46
CA ALA A 307 14.55 18.05 7.42
C ALA A 307 15.40 18.69 8.54
N PRO A 308 15.26 19.99 8.89
CA PRO A 308 15.99 20.60 10.00
C PRO A 308 15.67 20.00 11.36
N SER A 309 14.52 19.35 11.52
CA SER A 309 14.04 18.77 12.78
C SER A 309 14.40 17.28 12.92
N ARG A 310 15.03 16.68 11.91
CA ARG A 310 15.45 15.27 11.96
C ARG A 310 16.72 15.15 12.81
N PRO A 311 16.73 14.28 13.83
CA PRO A 311 17.87 14.15 14.72
C PRO A 311 19.11 13.59 14.00
N ALA A 312 20.28 14.12 14.32
CA ALA A 312 21.53 13.59 13.82
C ALA A 312 21.71 12.13 14.27
N GLY A 313 22.15 11.26 13.36
CA GLY A 313 22.35 9.82 13.63
C GLY A 313 21.11 8.94 13.57
N ALA A 314 19.88 9.50 13.51
CA ALA A 314 18.67 8.69 13.38
C ALA A 314 18.66 7.88 12.07
N SER A 315 19.03 8.48 10.94
CA SER A 315 19.10 7.77 9.65
C SER A 315 20.06 6.58 9.69
N GLN A 316 21.27 6.75 10.24
CA GLN A 316 22.23 5.66 10.32
C GLN A 316 21.75 4.50 11.22
N SER A 317 21.05 4.80 12.31
CA SER A 317 20.46 3.77 13.17
C SER A 317 19.31 3.06 12.47
N LEU A 318 18.52 3.81 11.70
CA LEU A 318 17.43 3.26 10.89
C LEU A 318 17.95 2.30 9.80
N ASP A 319 19.05 2.65 9.10
CA ASP A 319 19.69 1.76 8.13
C ASP A 319 20.08 0.42 8.76
N ARG A 320 20.66 0.47 9.98
CA ARG A 320 21.01 -0.77 10.71
C ARG A 320 19.76 -1.57 11.10
N LEU A 321 18.67 -0.91 11.50
CA LEU A 321 17.40 -1.58 11.78
C LEU A 321 16.84 -2.27 10.53
N PHE A 322 16.93 -1.65 9.36
CA PHE A 322 16.55 -2.29 8.10
C PHE A 322 17.37 -3.55 7.83
N HIS A 323 18.69 -3.49 7.99
CA HIS A 323 19.55 -4.67 7.81
C HIS A 323 19.19 -5.81 8.76
N LEU A 324 18.89 -5.49 10.02
CA LEU A 324 18.51 -6.50 11.01
C LEU A 324 17.12 -7.10 10.70
N ALA A 325 16.15 -6.29 10.30
CA ALA A 325 14.81 -6.76 9.93
C ALA A 325 14.85 -7.68 8.70
N GLN A 326 15.66 -7.34 7.69
CA GLN A 326 15.78 -8.09 6.44
C GLN A 326 16.63 -9.37 6.54
N SER A 327 17.25 -9.67 7.68
CA SER A 327 18.10 -10.83 7.85
C SER A 327 17.37 -12.19 7.93
N GLN A 328 16.14 -12.25 7.44
CA GLN A 328 15.34 -13.48 7.38
C GLN A 328 16.08 -14.63 6.64
N PRO A 329 16.11 -15.86 7.18
CA PRO A 329 15.41 -16.37 8.37
C PRO A 329 16.14 -16.14 9.71
N ASP A 330 17.32 -15.54 9.70
CA ASP A 330 18.23 -15.40 10.86
C ASP A 330 17.96 -14.14 11.69
N PHE A 331 16.72 -13.65 11.72
CA PHE A 331 16.34 -12.47 12.49
C PHE A 331 16.71 -12.65 13.99
N ASP A 332 17.49 -11.69 14.53
CA ASP A 332 17.86 -11.63 15.94
C ASP A 332 17.04 -10.55 16.68
N PRO A 333 16.02 -10.93 17.44
CA PRO A 333 15.19 -9.98 18.17
C PRO A 333 15.98 -9.13 19.18
N ALA A 334 16.99 -9.71 19.84
CA ALA A 334 17.76 -9.01 20.85
C ALA A 334 18.68 -7.95 20.23
N ALA A 335 19.33 -8.27 19.10
CA ALA A 335 20.11 -7.31 18.33
C ALA A 335 19.23 -6.18 17.80
N PHE A 336 18.03 -6.51 17.32
CA PHE A 336 17.05 -5.53 16.85
C PHE A 336 16.59 -4.60 17.98
N ALA A 337 16.19 -5.14 19.14
CA ALA A 337 15.80 -4.36 20.31
C ALA A 337 16.90 -3.39 20.77
N LYS A 338 18.16 -3.86 20.78
CA LYS A 338 19.31 -3.02 21.12
C LYS A 338 19.50 -1.85 20.16
N GLU A 339 19.37 -2.09 18.85
CA GLU A 339 19.49 -1.02 17.85
C GLU A 339 18.29 -0.08 17.88
N LEU A 340 17.08 -0.59 18.15
CA LEU A 340 15.87 0.23 18.34
C LEU A 340 16.02 1.18 19.53
N SER A 341 16.64 0.73 20.62
CA SER A 341 16.96 1.58 21.76
C SER A 341 17.95 2.69 21.40
N ARG A 342 18.92 2.44 20.53
CA ARG A 342 19.86 3.46 20.02
C ARG A 342 19.12 4.48 19.15
N PHE A 343 18.25 4.00 18.27
CA PHE A 343 17.40 4.88 17.45
C PHE A 343 16.52 5.78 18.32
N SER A 344 15.87 5.20 19.34
CA SER A 344 15.06 5.94 20.32
C SER A 344 15.87 7.01 21.06
N GLY A 345 17.09 6.66 21.50
CA GLY A 345 18.02 7.61 22.11
C GLY A 345 18.42 8.76 21.18
N ALA A 346 18.64 8.49 19.88
CA ALA A 346 18.91 9.51 18.89
C ALA A 346 17.72 10.47 18.68
N LEU A 347 16.48 10.00 18.88
CA LEU A 347 15.28 10.85 18.87
C LEU A 347 15.11 11.68 20.17
N GLY A 348 16.01 11.56 21.14
CA GLY A 348 15.89 12.24 22.44
C GLY A 348 14.82 11.63 23.36
N VAL A 349 14.40 10.41 23.10
CA VAL A 349 13.44 9.68 23.93
C VAL A 349 14.23 8.96 25.03
N SER A 350 14.05 9.39 26.28
CA SER A 350 14.60 8.67 27.43
C SER A 350 13.85 7.34 27.58
N VAL A 351 14.52 6.24 27.28
CA VAL A 351 14.02 4.90 27.62
C VAL A 351 14.13 4.79 29.14
N SER A 352 12.99 4.91 29.86
CA SER A 352 12.97 4.53 31.27
C SER A 352 13.34 3.04 31.31
N ALA A 353 14.50 2.72 31.89
CA ALA A 353 14.82 1.35 32.24
C ALA A 353 13.66 0.85 33.13
N GLY A 354 12.83 -0.05 32.63
CA GLY A 354 11.84 -0.75 33.44
C GLY A 354 12.55 -1.52 34.54
N PRO A 355 11.85 -1.77 35.65
CA PRO A 355 12.41 -2.46 36.79
C PRO A 355 12.86 -3.88 36.47
#